data_2f95d7373c972345f44d032bc71844a7
#
_entry.id   2f95d7373c972345f44d032bc71844a7
#
_cell.length_a   1.000
_cell.length_b   1.000
_cell.length_c   1.000
_cell.angle_alpha   90.00
_cell.angle_beta   90.00
_cell.angle_gamma   90.00
#
_symmetry.space_group_name_H-M   'P 1'
#
loop_
_entity.id
_entity.type
_entity.pdbx_description
1 polymer ?
#
loop_
_entity_poly.entity_id
_entity_poly.type
_entity_poly.pdbx_seq_one_letter_code
_entity_poly.pdbx_strand_id
1 'polypeptide(L)'
;MAGGLLAGRSLQAAQDPATTLPVLQTRPDTGPIDSLLKSTVVHIRRSEVVDRQTIHPPLVREMLEESLKVLTDTLRPADAWNRLFKPEDVIGIKFNQVGAKEFNTTEAIAAQLVASLGDAGFSPARIMLIEVPAPLGASLGTRPEVTGWSGGEVAFDGGSEELAAVLQEVTAIINVPFLKTHNIAGITGCLKNLSHALIRHPGRYHDHGCAPYVGNIVALPQIRNKLRLNIVNAIRALYKGGPNVRPDGTWDHAGLIVSQDPVAADAVGLEIINDRRGRLGLASIGTGSGHVPHIRAAAELGLGTDDQDYIELREMAE
;
A
#
# COMPACT_ATOMS: atom_id res chain seq x y z
N MET A 1 -22.62 -76.10 -25.97
CA MET A 1 -23.55 -75.94 -24.81
C MET A 1 -22.76 -75.32 -23.67
N ALA A 2 -23.31 -74.38 -23.00
CA ALA A 2 -22.90 -73.64 -21.83
C ALA A 2 -22.54 -72.17 -22.14
N GLY A 3 -23.57 -71.36 -21.95
CA GLY A 3 -23.53 -69.92 -21.99
C GLY A 3 -22.97 -69.38 -20.68
N GLY A 4 -22.12 -68.39 -20.76
CA GLY A 4 -21.59 -67.60 -19.65
C GLY A 4 -22.12 -66.17 -19.71
N LEU A 5 -22.97 -65.83 -18.77
CA LEU A 5 -23.42 -64.47 -18.54
C LEU A 5 -22.26 -63.58 -18.11
N LEU A 6 -21.99 -62.52 -18.81
CA LEU A 6 -21.14 -61.42 -18.36
C LEU A 6 -22.00 -60.39 -17.63
N ALA A 7 -21.79 -60.34 -16.30
CA ALA A 7 -22.38 -59.32 -15.45
C ALA A 7 -21.66 -57.96 -15.66
N GLY A 8 -22.41 -56.99 -16.12
CA GLY A 8 -21.96 -55.61 -16.22
C GLY A 8 -21.80 -54.99 -14.83
N ARG A 9 -20.60 -54.58 -14.49
CA ARG A 9 -20.33 -53.68 -13.36
C ARG A 9 -20.48 -52.24 -13.82
N SER A 10 -21.53 -51.59 -13.38
CA SER A 10 -21.66 -50.15 -13.47
C SER A 10 -20.62 -49.47 -12.57
N LEU A 11 -19.71 -48.72 -13.16
CA LEU A 11 -18.83 -47.77 -12.46
C LEU A 11 -19.67 -46.58 -12.02
N GLN A 12 -19.95 -46.54 -10.73
CA GLN A 12 -20.50 -45.36 -10.07
C GLN A 12 -19.38 -44.34 -9.96
N ALA A 13 -19.46 -43.24 -10.71
CA ALA A 13 -18.57 -42.10 -10.58
C ALA A 13 -18.74 -41.51 -9.17
N ALA A 14 -17.67 -41.51 -8.42
CA ALA A 14 -17.59 -40.78 -7.15
C ALA A 14 -17.74 -39.29 -7.47
N GLN A 15 -18.78 -38.66 -6.95
CA GLN A 15 -18.93 -37.23 -6.92
C GLN A 15 -17.95 -36.66 -5.94
N ASP A 16 -16.96 -35.93 -6.42
CA ASP A 16 -16.10 -35.08 -5.58
C ASP A 16 -16.97 -34.08 -4.82
N PRO A 17 -16.75 -33.89 -3.51
CA PRO A 17 -17.43 -32.84 -2.78
C PRO A 17 -16.94 -31.49 -3.33
N ALA A 18 -17.85 -30.75 -3.94
CA ALA A 18 -17.62 -29.39 -4.36
C ALA A 18 -16.99 -28.60 -3.20
N THR A 19 -15.74 -28.17 -3.40
CA THR A 19 -15.07 -27.23 -2.52
C THR A 19 -15.84 -25.92 -2.64
N THR A 20 -16.77 -25.70 -1.74
CA THR A 20 -17.44 -24.42 -1.56
C THR A 20 -16.37 -23.42 -1.13
N LEU A 21 -16.00 -22.54 -2.06
CA LEU A 21 -15.22 -21.35 -1.73
C LEU A 21 -15.95 -20.63 -0.60
N PRO A 22 -15.24 -20.17 0.45
CA PRO A 22 -15.89 -19.40 1.49
C PRO A 22 -16.52 -18.17 0.84
N VAL A 23 -17.85 -18.09 0.92
CA VAL A 23 -18.62 -16.89 0.58
C VAL A 23 -17.95 -15.75 1.35
N LEU A 24 -17.45 -14.75 0.62
CA LEU A 24 -17.08 -13.46 1.20
C LEU A 24 -18.20 -13.07 2.16
N GLN A 25 -17.89 -12.98 3.45
CA GLN A 25 -18.82 -12.43 4.40
C GLN A 25 -19.10 -11.00 3.95
N THR A 26 -20.20 -10.85 3.23
CA THR A 26 -20.82 -9.54 3.06
C THR A 26 -20.95 -8.94 4.45
N ARG A 27 -20.48 -7.71 4.61
CA ARG A 27 -20.68 -6.91 5.81
C ARG A 27 -22.13 -7.15 6.28
N PRO A 28 -22.42 -7.50 7.54
CA PRO A 28 -23.77 -7.66 7.98
C PRO A 28 -24.51 -6.37 7.69
N ASP A 29 -25.72 -6.50 7.13
CA ASP A 29 -26.65 -5.42 6.87
C ASP A 29 -27.04 -4.82 8.22
N THR A 30 -26.24 -3.91 8.74
CA THR A 30 -26.56 -3.15 9.95
C THR A 30 -27.39 -1.98 9.51
N GLY A 31 -28.64 -1.93 9.97
CA GLY A 31 -29.66 -0.91 9.75
C GLY A 31 -29.19 0.56 9.73
N PRO A 32 -30.05 1.58 9.82
CA PRO A 32 -29.73 2.95 9.41
C PRO A 32 -28.37 3.41 9.97
N ILE A 33 -27.50 3.80 9.04
CA ILE A 33 -26.06 4.03 9.20
C ILE A 33 -25.86 5.33 9.99
N ASP A 34 -25.88 5.25 11.31
CA ASP A 34 -25.69 6.43 12.15
C ASP A 34 -24.33 6.49 12.86
N SER A 35 -23.37 5.64 12.46
CA SER A 35 -21.96 5.78 12.82
C SER A 35 -21.08 5.03 11.82
N LEU A 36 -20.99 5.50 10.59
CA LEU A 36 -19.92 5.06 9.69
C LEU A 36 -18.59 5.53 10.30
N LEU A 37 -17.84 4.57 10.81
CA LEU A 37 -16.47 4.82 11.25
C LEU A 37 -15.72 5.42 10.05
N LYS A 38 -15.32 6.68 10.18
CA LYS A 38 -14.53 7.37 9.15
C LYS A 38 -13.16 6.72 9.04
N SER A 39 -12.63 6.68 7.82
CA SER A 39 -11.23 6.32 7.59
C SER A 39 -10.33 7.45 8.06
N THR A 40 -9.54 7.22 9.10
CA THR A 40 -8.60 8.23 9.59
C THR A 40 -7.38 8.31 8.68
N VAL A 41 -7.06 9.52 8.24
CA VAL A 41 -5.82 9.87 7.54
C VAL A 41 -5.11 10.95 8.33
N VAL A 42 -3.89 10.68 8.75
CA VAL A 42 -3.03 11.67 9.43
C VAL A 42 -2.08 12.28 8.42
N HIS A 43 -2.13 13.58 8.25
CA HIS A 43 -1.20 14.35 7.43
C HIS A 43 -0.34 15.24 8.32
N ILE A 44 0.92 14.88 8.47
CA ILE A 44 1.88 15.62 9.28
C ILE A 44 2.94 16.29 8.43
N ARG A 45 3.33 17.50 8.81
CA ARG A 45 4.40 18.27 8.16
C ARG A 45 5.33 18.90 9.18
N ARG A 46 6.64 18.91 8.84
CA ARG A 46 7.69 19.64 9.56
C ARG A 46 8.60 20.27 8.51
N SER A 47 8.55 21.59 8.37
CA SER A 47 9.31 22.30 7.33
C SER A 47 10.81 22.01 7.40
N GLU A 48 11.34 21.82 8.60
CA GLU A 48 12.74 21.60 8.89
C GLU A 48 13.22 20.16 8.58
N VAL A 49 12.31 19.22 8.23
CA VAL A 49 12.70 17.84 7.88
C VAL A 49 13.58 17.79 6.63
N VAL A 50 13.50 18.83 5.79
CA VAL A 50 14.36 19.02 4.62
C VAL A 50 15.10 20.33 4.74
N ASP A 51 16.43 20.28 4.77
CA ASP A 51 17.30 21.44 4.57
C ASP A 51 18.13 21.22 3.29
N ARG A 52 17.77 21.93 2.21
CA ARG A 52 18.36 21.79 0.87
C ARG A 52 18.32 20.33 0.38
N GLN A 53 19.47 19.64 0.42
CA GLN A 53 19.57 18.22 0.01
C GLN A 53 19.58 17.26 1.21
N THR A 54 19.66 17.77 2.42
CA THR A 54 19.76 16.99 3.65
C THR A 54 18.36 16.68 4.20
N ILE A 55 18.15 15.43 4.58
CA ILE A 55 16.97 15.01 5.34
C ILE A 55 17.41 14.89 6.81
N HIS A 56 16.59 15.39 7.73
CA HIS A 56 16.84 15.33 9.17
C HIS A 56 16.18 14.09 9.79
N PRO A 57 16.92 12.99 10.04
CA PRO A 57 16.34 11.73 10.51
C PRO A 57 15.56 11.83 11.82
N PRO A 58 15.98 12.63 12.82
CA PRO A 58 15.21 12.80 14.05
C PRO A 58 13.79 13.35 13.80
N LEU A 59 13.63 14.31 12.88
CA LEU A 59 12.32 14.86 12.52
C LEU A 59 11.47 13.86 11.75
N VAL A 60 12.10 13.02 10.91
CA VAL A 60 11.39 11.87 10.26
C VAL A 60 10.84 10.92 11.33
N ARG A 61 11.64 10.63 12.37
CA ARG A 61 11.22 9.80 13.49
C ARG A 61 10.05 10.41 14.24
N GLU A 62 10.15 11.68 14.59
CA GLU A 62 9.10 12.42 15.28
C GLU A 62 7.79 12.39 14.48
N MET A 63 7.84 12.78 13.19
CA MET A 63 6.66 12.76 12.32
C MET A 63 6.02 11.37 12.26
N LEU A 64 6.82 10.32 12.14
CA LEU A 64 6.34 8.94 12.12
C LEU A 64 5.60 8.60 13.42
N GLU A 65 6.24 8.83 14.57
CA GLU A 65 5.71 8.43 15.87
C GLU A 65 4.50 9.24 16.30
N GLU A 66 4.49 10.55 16.02
CA GLU A 66 3.32 11.39 16.25
C GLU A 66 2.12 10.95 15.39
N SER A 67 2.35 10.66 14.10
CA SER A 67 1.30 10.17 13.21
C SER A 67 0.72 8.84 13.70
N LEU A 68 1.57 7.92 14.17
CA LEU A 68 1.12 6.63 14.67
C LEU A 68 0.27 6.77 15.94
N LYS A 69 0.68 7.63 16.88
CA LYS A 69 -0.09 7.90 18.09
C LYS A 69 -1.48 8.44 17.76
N VAL A 70 -1.54 9.41 16.85
CA VAL A 70 -2.81 10.02 16.41
C VAL A 70 -3.68 9.01 15.65
N LEU A 71 -3.09 8.22 14.75
CA LEU A 71 -3.82 7.22 13.95
C LEU A 71 -4.44 6.13 14.83
N THR A 72 -3.72 5.71 15.86
CA THR A 72 -4.13 4.58 16.71
C THR A 72 -4.76 5.00 18.03
N ASP A 73 -4.88 6.29 18.29
CA ASP A 73 -5.36 6.83 19.57
C ASP A 73 -4.60 6.22 20.76
N THR A 74 -3.26 6.36 20.72
CA THR A 74 -2.35 5.87 21.77
C THR A 74 -1.44 6.99 22.26
N LEU A 75 -0.89 6.84 23.47
CA LEU A 75 0.01 7.83 24.05
C LEU A 75 1.49 7.57 23.72
N ARG A 76 1.84 6.30 23.45
CA ARG A 76 3.22 5.89 23.20
C ARG A 76 3.36 5.22 21.84
N PRO A 77 4.44 5.47 21.10
CA PRO A 77 4.68 4.85 19.80
C PRO A 77 4.70 3.31 19.86
N ALA A 78 5.24 2.73 20.95
CA ALA A 78 5.25 1.29 21.12
C ALA A 78 3.84 0.69 21.22
N ASP A 79 2.91 1.38 21.87
CA ASP A 79 1.51 0.92 21.96
C ASP A 79 0.83 1.01 20.59
N ALA A 80 1.18 2.02 19.78
CA ALA A 80 0.69 2.15 18.41
C ALA A 80 1.14 0.97 17.53
N TRP A 81 2.43 0.64 17.58
CA TRP A 81 2.96 -0.52 16.85
C TRP A 81 2.31 -1.82 17.29
N ASN A 82 2.15 -2.04 18.60
CA ASN A 82 1.51 -3.25 19.14
C ASN A 82 0.00 -3.35 18.84
N ARG A 83 -0.67 -2.24 18.49
CA ARG A 83 -2.04 -2.25 17.96
C ARG A 83 -2.11 -2.72 16.51
N LEU A 84 -1.09 -2.38 15.71
CA LEU A 84 -1.05 -2.65 14.28
C LEU A 84 -0.44 -4.02 13.95
N PHE A 85 0.50 -4.49 14.75
CA PHE A 85 1.30 -5.69 14.48
C PHE A 85 1.34 -6.62 15.70
N LYS A 86 1.55 -7.90 15.44
CA LYS A 86 1.75 -8.92 16.45
C LYS A 86 3.24 -9.21 16.62
N PRO A 87 3.71 -9.63 17.82
CA PRO A 87 5.12 -9.94 18.05
C PRO A 87 5.70 -11.02 17.13
N GLU A 88 4.85 -11.95 16.68
CA GLU A 88 5.22 -13.02 15.76
C GLU A 88 5.22 -12.62 14.28
N ASP A 89 4.76 -11.44 13.92
CA ASP A 89 4.72 -11.02 12.51
C ASP A 89 6.10 -10.98 11.87
N VAL A 90 6.14 -11.37 10.60
CA VAL A 90 7.23 -11.06 9.68
C VAL A 90 6.79 -9.86 8.86
N ILE A 91 7.37 -8.71 9.15
CA ILE A 91 6.91 -7.42 8.61
C ILE A 91 7.64 -7.11 7.32
N GLY A 92 6.92 -7.03 6.20
CA GLY A 92 7.43 -6.48 4.94
C GLY A 92 7.22 -4.97 4.89
N ILE A 93 8.29 -4.19 4.77
CA ILE A 93 8.19 -2.74 4.54
C ILE A 93 8.40 -2.51 3.03
N LYS A 94 7.31 -2.26 2.31
CA LYS A 94 7.29 -2.11 0.85
C LYS A 94 7.51 -0.65 0.46
N PHE A 95 8.70 -0.36 -0.02
CA PHE A 95 9.05 0.94 -0.60
C PHE A 95 8.66 1.05 -2.07
N ASN A 96 9.07 2.12 -2.74
CA ASN A 96 8.97 2.29 -4.17
C ASN A 96 10.37 2.60 -4.73
N GLN A 97 10.89 1.70 -5.57
CA GLN A 97 12.21 1.87 -6.16
C GLN A 97 12.26 3.02 -7.18
N VAL A 98 11.15 3.26 -7.89
CA VAL A 98 11.08 4.29 -8.93
C VAL A 98 11.02 5.68 -8.30
N GLY A 99 12.09 6.44 -8.43
CA GLY A 99 12.26 7.78 -7.85
C GLY A 99 13.05 7.78 -6.53
N ALA A 100 13.45 6.63 -5.99
CA ALA A 100 14.15 6.56 -4.71
C ALA A 100 15.46 7.35 -4.70
N LYS A 101 16.22 7.31 -5.81
CA LYS A 101 17.48 8.05 -5.95
C LYS A 101 17.25 9.57 -6.00
N GLU A 102 16.28 10.00 -6.78
CA GLU A 102 15.98 11.42 -7.02
C GLU A 102 15.38 12.09 -5.79
N PHE A 103 14.48 11.40 -5.10
CA PHE A 103 13.90 11.91 -3.84
C PHE A 103 14.88 11.86 -2.67
N ASN A 104 15.75 10.86 -2.64
CA ASN A 104 16.79 10.71 -1.60
C ASN A 104 16.23 10.75 -0.17
N THR A 105 15.10 10.08 0.07
CA THR A 105 14.41 10.06 1.38
C THR A 105 14.22 8.65 1.93
N THR A 106 14.42 7.63 1.09
CA THR A 106 14.17 6.22 1.42
C THR A 106 15.01 5.73 2.60
N GLU A 107 16.31 6.04 2.59
CA GLU A 107 17.22 5.61 3.66
C GLU A 107 16.81 6.17 5.02
N ALA A 108 16.51 7.47 5.08
CA ALA A 108 16.08 8.11 6.31
C ALA A 108 14.80 7.48 6.87
N ILE A 109 13.78 7.26 6.02
CA ILE A 109 12.52 6.65 6.45
C ILE A 109 12.73 5.19 6.86
N ALA A 110 13.49 4.40 6.08
CA ALA A 110 13.76 3.00 6.40
C ALA A 110 14.45 2.85 7.75
N ALA A 111 15.48 3.65 8.01
CA ALA A 111 16.21 3.64 9.27
C ALA A 111 15.30 3.98 10.46
N GLN A 112 14.45 5.01 10.33
CA GLN A 112 13.57 5.42 11.41
C GLN A 112 12.42 4.44 11.64
N LEU A 113 11.89 3.79 10.60
CA LEU A 113 10.90 2.73 10.74
C LEU A 113 11.46 1.52 11.46
N VAL A 114 12.63 1.03 11.05
CA VAL A 114 13.28 -0.13 11.68
C VAL A 114 13.62 0.19 13.14
N ALA A 115 14.16 1.38 13.43
CA ALA A 115 14.46 1.79 14.77
C ALA A 115 13.20 1.91 15.66
N SER A 116 12.11 2.53 15.15
CA SER A 116 10.85 2.67 15.89
C SER A 116 10.19 1.34 16.20
N LEU A 117 10.20 0.41 15.23
CA LEU A 117 9.74 -0.96 15.45
C LEU A 117 10.61 -1.69 16.47
N GLY A 118 11.95 -1.51 16.41
CA GLY A 118 12.89 -2.08 17.35
C GLY A 118 12.63 -1.63 18.80
N ASP A 119 12.39 -0.34 19.00
CA ASP A 119 12.06 0.23 20.31
C ASP A 119 10.70 -0.25 20.84
N ALA A 120 9.81 -0.67 19.95
CA ALA A 120 8.54 -1.31 20.29
C ALA A 120 8.66 -2.83 20.54
N GLY A 121 9.87 -3.40 20.40
CA GLY A 121 10.15 -4.82 20.69
C GLY A 121 10.13 -5.74 19.46
N PHE A 122 9.94 -5.21 18.23
CA PHE A 122 10.01 -6.01 17.01
C PHE A 122 11.46 -6.22 16.57
N SER A 123 11.88 -7.49 16.44
CA SER A 123 13.24 -7.81 16.03
C SER A 123 13.51 -7.40 14.57
N PRO A 124 14.58 -6.67 14.27
CA PRO A 124 14.97 -6.38 12.88
C PRO A 124 15.11 -7.65 12.01
N ALA A 125 15.51 -8.78 12.59
CA ALA A 125 15.59 -10.06 11.89
C ALA A 125 14.22 -10.61 11.42
N ARG A 126 13.11 -10.00 11.83
CA ARG A 126 11.75 -10.30 11.36
C ARG A 126 11.19 -9.19 10.44
N ILE A 127 12.02 -8.24 10.05
CA ILE A 127 11.66 -7.16 9.13
C ILE A 127 12.36 -7.41 7.80
N MET A 128 11.65 -7.30 6.69
CA MET A 128 12.18 -7.28 5.33
C MET A 128 11.90 -5.92 4.69
N LEU A 129 12.94 -5.28 4.17
CA LEU A 129 12.78 -4.10 3.33
C LEU A 129 12.64 -4.55 1.88
N ILE A 130 11.54 -4.18 1.23
CA ILE A 130 11.18 -4.59 -0.13
C ILE A 130 11.40 -3.41 -1.08
N GLU A 131 12.08 -3.66 -2.21
CA GLU A 131 12.47 -2.64 -3.19
C GLU A 131 13.43 -1.56 -2.64
N VAL A 132 14.36 -1.97 -1.79
CA VAL A 132 15.50 -1.13 -1.39
C VAL A 132 16.82 -1.82 -1.74
N PRO A 133 17.93 -1.09 -1.86
CA PRO A 133 19.23 -1.71 -2.03
C PRO A 133 19.57 -2.66 -0.88
N ALA A 134 20.02 -3.89 -1.20
CA ALA A 134 20.36 -4.90 -0.20
C ALA A 134 21.34 -4.42 0.89
N PRO A 135 22.37 -3.58 0.60
CA PRO A 135 23.25 -3.02 1.62
C PRO A 135 22.53 -2.20 2.69
N LEU A 136 21.44 -1.50 2.33
CA LEU A 136 20.64 -0.75 3.30
C LEU A 136 19.96 -1.69 4.30
N GLY A 137 19.31 -2.76 3.82
CA GLY A 137 18.72 -3.76 4.71
C GLY A 137 19.76 -4.40 5.64
N ALA A 138 20.91 -4.77 5.10
CA ALA A 138 22.00 -5.35 5.88
C ALA A 138 22.54 -4.39 6.95
N SER A 139 22.70 -3.09 6.65
CA SER A 139 23.16 -2.09 7.62
C SER A 139 22.19 -1.87 8.77
N LEU A 140 20.89 -2.09 8.54
CA LEU A 140 19.82 -1.98 9.54
C LEU A 140 19.54 -3.31 10.27
N GLY A 141 20.28 -4.39 9.94
CA GLY A 141 20.13 -5.70 10.56
C GLY A 141 18.82 -6.41 10.19
N THR A 142 18.17 -6.00 9.09
CA THR A 142 16.92 -6.62 8.65
C THR A 142 17.16 -7.93 7.91
N ARG A 143 16.15 -8.78 7.87
CA ARG A 143 16.17 -10.01 7.08
C ARG A 143 16.32 -9.66 5.58
N PRO A 144 17.16 -10.36 4.83
CA PRO A 144 17.28 -10.16 3.38
C PRO A 144 15.92 -10.34 2.67
N GLU A 145 15.67 -9.50 1.68
CA GLU A 145 14.48 -9.62 0.83
C GLU A 145 14.50 -10.94 0.06
N VAL A 146 13.36 -11.62 0.03
CA VAL A 146 13.15 -12.78 -0.84
C VAL A 146 12.72 -12.27 -2.21
N THR A 147 13.61 -12.36 -3.17
CA THR A 147 13.39 -11.90 -4.55
C THR A 147 12.80 -13.01 -5.44
N GLY A 148 12.27 -12.62 -6.60
CA GLY A 148 11.68 -13.54 -7.57
C GLY A 148 10.16 -13.64 -7.47
N TRP A 149 9.61 -14.72 -8.02
CA TRP A 149 8.18 -14.89 -8.23
C TRP A 149 7.68 -16.17 -7.57
N SER A 150 6.38 -16.25 -7.29
CA SER A 150 5.74 -17.32 -6.52
C SER A 150 5.76 -18.71 -7.19
N GLY A 151 6.11 -18.79 -8.48
CA GLY A 151 6.17 -20.05 -9.23
C GLY A 151 4.79 -20.56 -9.70
N GLY A 152 3.73 -19.78 -9.47
CA GLY A 152 2.38 -20.10 -9.93
C GLY A 152 1.54 -18.83 -10.07
N GLU A 153 0.67 -18.80 -11.08
CA GLU A 153 -0.22 -17.67 -11.32
C GLU A 153 -1.38 -17.66 -10.34
N VAL A 154 -1.76 -16.48 -9.91
CA VAL A 154 -2.96 -16.20 -9.12
C VAL A 154 -3.93 -15.44 -10.01
N ALA A 155 -5.15 -15.96 -10.16
CA ALA A 155 -6.19 -15.31 -10.93
C ALA A 155 -6.86 -14.18 -10.14
N PHE A 156 -7.23 -13.11 -10.83
CA PHE A 156 -8.05 -12.01 -10.34
C PHE A 156 -8.96 -11.52 -11.46
N ASP A 157 -9.93 -10.69 -11.15
CA ASP A 157 -10.81 -10.17 -12.18
C ASP A 157 -10.03 -9.31 -13.18
N GLY A 158 -10.08 -9.71 -14.46
CA GLY A 158 -9.35 -9.10 -15.56
C GLY A 158 -7.95 -9.66 -15.82
N GLY A 159 -7.48 -10.73 -15.12
CA GLY A 159 -6.20 -11.34 -15.42
C GLY A 159 -5.71 -12.43 -14.48
N SER A 160 -4.46 -12.83 -14.69
CA SER A 160 -3.71 -13.71 -13.79
C SER A 160 -2.23 -13.33 -13.83
N GLU A 161 -1.55 -13.42 -12.69
CA GLU A 161 -0.12 -13.12 -12.57
C GLU A 161 0.57 -13.93 -11.49
N GLU A 162 1.87 -14.15 -11.68
CA GLU A 162 2.73 -14.56 -10.58
C GLU A 162 2.96 -13.37 -9.64
N LEU A 163 2.83 -13.62 -8.35
CA LEU A 163 3.09 -12.63 -7.33
C LEU A 163 4.57 -12.65 -6.88
N ALA A 164 5.04 -11.53 -6.36
CA ALA A 164 6.38 -11.46 -5.77
C ALA A 164 6.54 -12.50 -4.66
N ALA A 165 7.63 -13.28 -4.69
CA ALA A 165 7.88 -14.39 -3.77
C ALA A 165 7.90 -13.93 -2.31
N VAL A 166 8.32 -12.69 -2.03
CA VAL A 166 8.31 -12.10 -0.70
C VAL A 166 6.94 -12.15 -0.03
N LEU A 167 5.84 -12.14 -0.80
CA LEU A 167 4.49 -12.26 -0.28
C LEU A 167 4.20 -13.62 0.38
N GLN A 168 4.99 -14.66 0.11
CA GLN A 168 4.87 -15.94 0.80
C GLN A 168 5.52 -15.93 2.19
N GLU A 169 6.47 -15.02 2.42
CA GLU A 169 7.28 -14.92 3.63
C GLU A 169 6.72 -13.94 4.67
N VAL A 170 6.18 -12.80 4.20
CA VAL A 170 5.66 -11.77 5.10
C VAL A 170 4.25 -12.09 5.57
N THR A 171 3.95 -11.77 6.83
CA THR A 171 2.61 -11.91 7.42
C THR A 171 1.90 -10.58 7.57
N ALA A 172 2.64 -9.48 7.58
CA ALA A 172 2.13 -8.13 7.67
C ALA A 172 2.92 -7.19 6.76
N ILE A 173 2.27 -6.15 6.22
CA ILE A 173 2.86 -5.19 5.28
C ILE A 173 2.67 -3.76 5.80
N ILE A 174 3.78 -3.01 5.82
CA ILE A 174 3.82 -1.55 5.84
C ILE A 174 4.11 -1.09 4.41
N ASN A 175 3.22 -0.31 3.82
CA ASN A 175 3.35 0.20 2.47
C ASN A 175 3.90 1.64 2.51
N VAL A 176 5.03 1.90 1.87
CA VAL A 176 5.73 3.19 1.89
C VAL A 176 5.92 3.74 0.46
N PRO A 177 4.85 4.17 -0.21
CA PRO A 177 4.93 4.80 -1.53
C PRO A 177 5.44 6.23 -1.45
N PHE A 178 5.91 6.78 -2.57
CA PHE A 178 6.09 8.22 -2.73
C PHE A 178 4.79 8.92 -3.12
N LEU A 179 4.61 10.15 -2.64
CA LEU A 179 3.59 11.05 -3.16
C LEU A 179 4.04 11.58 -4.53
N LYS A 180 3.59 10.96 -5.60
CA LYS A 180 4.00 11.31 -6.96
C LYS A 180 2.94 11.09 -8.01
N THR A 181 2.91 11.98 -9.01
CA THR A 181 2.10 11.81 -10.21
C THR A 181 2.50 10.58 -11.02
N HIS A 182 1.58 10.10 -11.84
CA HIS A 182 1.79 9.06 -12.82
C HIS A 182 1.03 9.40 -14.11
N ASN A 183 1.73 9.44 -15.25
CA ASN A 183 1.17 9.88 -16.52
C ASN A 183 -0.05 9.06 -17.01
N ILE A 184 -0.14 7.79 -16.68
CA ILE A 184 -1.28 6.93 -17.05
C ILE A 184 -2.28 6.85 -15.89
N ALA A 185 -1.80 6.53 -14.69
CA ALA A 185 -2.67 6.28 -13.53
C ALA A 185 -3.09 7.54 -12.77
N GLY A 186 -2.58 8.73 -13.13
CA GLY A 186 -2.78 9.97 -12.38
C GLY A 186 -1.84 10.08 -11.19
N ILE A 187 -1.93 9.17 -10.22
CA ILE A 187 -1.07 9.08 -9.03
C ILE A 187 -0.49 7.68 -8.87
N THR A 188 0.70 7.57 -8.30
CA THR A 188 1.26 6.28 -7.89
C THR A 188 0.62 5.84 -6.57
N GLY A 189 0.80 6.58 -5.51
CA GLY A 189 0.16 6.36 -4.21
C GLY A 189 0.33 4.96 -3.63
N CYS A 190 -0.55 4.63 -2.68
CA CYS A 190 -0.58 3.38 -1.95
C CYS A 190 -1.01 2.20 -2.83
N LEU A 191 -2.12 2.37 -3.55
CA LEU A 191 -2.75 1.29 -4.32
C LEU A 191 -1.82 0.80 -5.43
N LYS A 192 -1.24 1.72 -6.23
CA LYS A 192 -0.37 1.32 -7.33
C LYS A 192 0.97 0.75 -6.83
N ASN A 193 1.46 1.17 -5.67
CA ASN A 193 2.66 0.60 -5.06
C ASN A 193 2.44 -0.83 -4.56
N LEU A 194 1.23 -1.17 -4.14
CA LEU A 194 0.84 -2.52 -3.69
C LEU A 194 0.43 -3.46 -4.84
N SER A 195 0.15 -2.93 -6.03
CA SER A 195 -0.25 -3.74 -7.17
C SER A 195 0.92 -4.03 -8.12
N HIS A 196 1.33 -3.02 -8.87
CA HIS A 196 2.23 -3.19 -10.01
C HIS A 196 3.65 -3.64 -9.65
N ALA A 197 4.13 -3.32 -8.46
CA ALA A 197 5.45 -3.78 -8.01
C ALA A 197 5.44 -5.19 -7.39
N LEU A 198 4.26 -5.77 -7.17
CA LEU A 198 4.10 -7.08 -6.56
C LEU A 198 3.63 -8.17 -7.56
N ILE A 199 3.56 -7.84 -8.85
CA ILE A 199 3.20 -8.77 -9.94
C ILE A 199 4.30 -8.80 -11.00
N ARG A 200 4.41 -9.93 -11.71
CA ARG A 200 5.51 -10.19 -12.65
C ARG A 200 5.46 -9.33 -13.92
N HIS A 201 4.28 -9.08 -14.48
CA HIS A 201 4.11 -8.37 -15.73
C HIS A 201 3.22 -7.13 -15.62
N PRO A 202 3.61 -6.12 -14.84
CA PRO A 202 2.76 -4.95 -14.56
C PRO A 202 2.38 -4.15 -15.80
N GLY A 203 3.17 -4.25 -16.88
CA GLY A 203 2.90 -3.58 -18.15
C GLY A 203 1.55 -3.93 -18.77
N ARG A 204 0.97 -5.11 -18.45
CA ARG A 204 -0.32 -5.58 -18.97
C ARG A 204 -1.53 -4.82 -18.40
N TYR A 205 -1.35 -4.10 -17.30
CA TYR A 205 -2.43 -3.56 -16.47
C TYR A 205 -2.40 -2.04 -16.37
N HIS A 206 -2.01 -1.36 -17.48
CA HIS A 206 -1.97 0.10 -17.55
C HIS A 206 -3.15 0.72 -18.30
N ASP A 207 -3.98 -0.08 -18.96
CA ASP A 207 -5.13 0.44 -19.70
C ASP A 207 -6.14 1.12 -18.78
N HIS A 208 -6.94 2.03 -19.33
CA HIS A 208 -8.01 2.76 -18.64
C HIS A 208 -7.57 3.45 -17.34
N GLY A 209 -6.34 4.00 -17.30
CA GLY A 209 -5.82 4.62 -16.07
C GLY A 209 -5.51 3.60 -14.98
N CYS A 210 -5.17 2.36 -15.36
CA CYS A 210 -4.93 1.22 -14.48
C CYS A 210 -6.19 0.68 -13.75
N ALA A 211 -7.38 1.10 -14.16
CA ALA A 211 -8.65 0.58 -13.62
C ALA A 211 -9.21 -0.53 -14.52
N PRO A 212 -9.85 -1.58 -13.93
CA PRO A 212 -9.98 -1.84 -12.48
C PRO A 212 -8.79 -2.58 -11.88
N TYR A 213 -7.75 -2.87 -12.67
CA TYR A 213 -6.68 -3.82 -12.37
C TYR A 213 -5.95 -3.56 -11.05
N VAL A 214 -5.65 -2.28 -10.76
CA VAL A 214 -4.97 -1.92 -9.50
C VAL A 214 -5.79 -2.38 -8.30
N GLY A 215 -7.09 -2.09 -8.29
CA GLY A 215 -8.01 -2.52 -7.24
C GLY A 215 -8.08 -4.05 -7.13
N ASN A 216 -8.25 -4.74 -8.26
CA ASN A 216 -8.37 -6.19 -8.32
C ASN A 216 -7.12 -6.91 -7.80
N ILE A 217 -5.92 -6.40 -8.11
CA ILE A 217 -4.65 -6.96 -7.61
C ILE A 217 -4.51 -6.71 -6.10
N VAL A 218 -4.79 -5.50 -5.62
CA VAL A 218 -4.71 -5.19 -4.19
C VAL A 218 -5.74 -5.97 -3.37
N ALA A 219 -6.90 -6.30 -3.97
CA ALA A 219 -7.93 -7.11 -3.34
C ALA A 219 -7.52 -8.58 -3.13
N LEU A 220 -6.45 -9.06 -3.79
CA LEU A 220 -5.95 -10.42 -3.58
C LEU A 220 -5.64 -10.67 -2.11
N PRO A 221 -6.07 -11.82 -1.54
CA PRO A 221 -5.85 -12.14 -0.12
C PRO A 221 -4.38 -12.08 0.30
N GLN A 222 -3.46 -12.40 -0.62
CA GLN A 222 -2.01 -12.36 -0.42
C GLN A 222 -1.48 -10.95 -0.14
N ILE A 223 -2.23 -9.91 -0.53
CA ILE A 223 -1.89 -8.50 -0.33
C ILE A 223 -2.83 -7.90 0.72
N ARG A 224 -4.15 -7.91 0.45
CA ARG A 224 -5.16 -7.26 1.30
C ARG A 224 -5.09 -7.71 2.75
N ASN A 225 -5.00 -9.04 3.00
CA ASN A 225 -5.04 -9.57 4.37
C ASN A 225 -3.77 -9.27 5.17
N LYS A 226 -2.70 -8.84 4.51
CA LYS A 226 -1.40 -8.53 5.14
C LYS A 226 -1.17 -7.03 5.33
N LEU A 227 -1.85 -6.19 4.56
CA LEU A 227 -1.72 -4.75 4.69
C LEU A 227 -2.21 -4.27 6.07
N ARG A 228 -1.36 -3.55 6.79
CA ARG A 228 -1.68 -3.00 8.11
C ARG A 228 -1.56 -1.49 8.15
N LEU A 229 -0.64 -0.92 7.38
CA LEU A 229 -0.31 0.50 7.46
C LEU A 229 0.18 1.01 6.11
N ASN A 230 -0.24 2.22 5.76
CA ASN A 230 0.29 2.99 4.64
C ASN A 230 0.95 4.25 5.18
N ILE A 231 2.16 4.53 4.73
CA ILE A 231 2.95 5.73 5.08
C ILE A 231 3.41 6.34 3.76
N VAL A 232 2.63 7.26 3.21
CA VAL A 232 3.01 7.95 2.00
C VAL A 232 4.17 8.90 2.30
N ASN A 233 5.31 8.62 1.71
CA ASN A 233 6.48 9.48 1.78
C ASN A 233 6.26 10.73 0.92
N ALA A 234 5.86 11.79 1.56
CA ALA A 234 5.64 13.11 0.98
C ALA A 234 6.70 14.12 1.42
N ILE A 235 7.85 13.69 1.97
CA ILE A 235 8.95 14.59 2.33
C ILE A 235 9.37 15.37 1.09
N ARG A 236 9.68 14.65 -0.01
CA ARG A 236 9.77 15.19 -1.36
C ARG A 236 8.72 14.54 -2.23
N ALA A 237 8.05 15.33 -3.04
CA ALA A 237 6.92 14.86 -3.84
C ALA A 237 7.03 15.33 -5.29
N LEU A 238 6.23 14.73 -6.19
CA LEU A 238 6.24 15.03 -7.62
C LEU A 238 4.84 15.47 -8.06
N TYR A 239 4.72 16.72 -8.60
CA TYR A 239 3.45 17.26 -9.06
C TYR A 239 3.23 17.18 -10.58
N LYS A 240 4.27 16.81 -11.36
CA LYS A 240 4.16 16.60 -12.83
C LYS A 240 5.19 15.60 -13.35
N GLY A 241 4.88 14.88 -14.43
CA GLY A 241 5.83 14.09 -15.23
C GLY A 241 6.12 12.69 -14.73
N GLY A 242 5.36 12.15 -13.76
CA GLY A 242 5.56 10.78 -13.26
C GLY A 242 5.30 9.67 -14.31
N PRO A 243 5.71 8.41 -14.03
CA PRO A 243 6.25 7.91 -12.76
C PRO A 243 7.72 8.23 -12.51
N ASN A 244 8.50 8.56 -13.56
CA ASN A 244 9.91 8.93 -13.43
C ASN A 244 10.02 10.35 -12.86
N VAL A 245 10.90 10.51 -11.89
CA VAL A 245 11.10 11.80 -11.20
C VAL A 245 11.97 12.70 -12.05
N ARG A 246 11.53 13.97 -12.20
CA ARG A 246 12.29 15.03 -12.84
C ARG A 246 12.41 16.22 -11.89
N PRO A 247 13.57 16.87 -11.78
CA PRO A 247 13.78 17.97 -10.83
C PRO A 247 12.77 19.12 -11.00
N ASP A 248 12.35 19.44 -12.24
CA ASP A 248 11.40 20.50 -12.55
C ASP A 248 9.94 20.16 -12.21
N GLY A 249 9.67 18.94 -11.75
CA GLY A 249 8.36 18.45 -11.32
C GLY A 249 8.28 18.16 -9.83
N THR A 250 9.36 18.35 -9.07
CA THR A 250 9.43 18.05 -7.64
C THR A 250 9.22 19.28 -6.76
N TRP A 251 8.82 19.02 -5.50
CA TRP A 251 8.83 20.03 -4.45
C TRP A 251 9.06 19.35 -3.08
N ASP A 252 9.62 20.10 -2.16
CA ASP A 252 9.71 19.69 -0.75
C ASP A 252 8.33 19.94 -0.12
N HIS A 253 7.54 18.86 0.07
CA HIS A 253 6.27 18.93 0.79
C HIS A 253 6.50 18.85 2.30
N ALA A 254 7.61 18.22 2.68
CA ALA A 254 8.07 18.11 4.05
C ALA A 254 7.08 17.37 4.96
N GLY A 255 6.42 16.31 4.44
CA GLY A 255 5.34 15.64 5.18
C GLY A 255 5.28 14.12 5.00
N LEU A 256 4.43 13.50 5.82
CA LEU A 256 3.97 12.13 5.71
C LEU A 256 2.45 12.10 5.70
N ILE A 257 1.86 11.13 4.97
CA ILE A 257 0.43 10.82 5.04
C ILE A 257 0.29 9.40 5.54
N VAL A 258 -0.37 9.19 6.67
CA VAL A 258 -0.40 7.90 7.37
C VAL A 258 -1.83 7.44 7.56
N SER A 259 -2.16 6.22 7.10
CA SER A 259 -3.50 5.64 7.21
C SER A 259 -3.47 4.11 7.13
N GLN A 260 -4.45 3.45 7.70
CA GLN A 260 -4.71 2.03 7.45
C GLN A 260 -5.49 1.81 6.14
N ASP A 261 -6.17 2.85 5.65
CA ASP A 261 -6.96 2.84 4.42
C ASP A 261 -6.10 3.33 3.24
N PRO A 262 -5.72 2.46 2.26
CA PRO A 262 -4.91 2.85 1.12
C PRO A 262 -5.66 3.77 0.14
N VAL A 263 -6.98 3.66 0.07
CA VAL A 263 -7.82 4.46 -0.84
C VAL A 263 -7.94 5.88 -0.31
N ALA A 264 -8.23 6.04 0.98
CA ALA A 264 -8.33 7.34 1.64
C ALA A 264 -6.97 8.07 1.62
N ALA A 265 -5.85 7.35 1.85
CA ALA A 265 -4.51 7.92 1.76
C ALA A 265 -4.19 8.43 0.34
N ASP A 266 -4.61 7.70 -0.71
CA ASP A 266 -4.43 8.11 -2.10
C ASP A 266 -5.34 9.27 -2.48
N ALA A 267 -6.58 9.31 -1.98
CA ALA A 267 -7.49 10.44 -2.17
C ALA A 267 -6.92 11.73 -1.59
N VAL A 268 -6.46 11.71 -0.34
CA VAL A 268 -5.79 12.86 0.31
C VAL A 268 -4.50 13.23 -0.42
N GLY A 269 -3.70 12.25 -0.81
CA GLY A 269 -2.47 12.48 -1.58
C GLY A 269 -2.73 13.16 -2.93
N LEU A 270 -3.81 12.79 -3.61
CA LEU A 270 -4.24 13.40 -4.87
C LEU A 270 -4.65 14.87 -4.68
N GLU A 271 -5.37 15.18 -3.62
CA GLU A 271 -5.74 16.57 -3.29
C GLU A 271 -4.51 17.44 -3.04
N ILE A 272 -3.54 16.94 -2.27
CA ILE A 272 -2.27 17.66 -2.03
C ILE A 272 -1.52 17.94 -3.34
N ILE A 273 -1.46 16.96 -4.24
CA ILE A 273 -0.86 17.17 -5.56
C ILE A 273 -1.66 18.21 -6.35
N ASN A 274 -2.98 18.13 -6.37
CA ASN A 274 -3.85 19.02 -7.12
C ASN A 274 -3.81 20.46 -6.57
N ASP A 275 -3.74 20.66 -5.25
CA ASP A 275 -3.49 21.96 -4.64
C ASP A 275 -2.16 22.55 -5.10
N ARG A 276 -1.07 21.77 -5.08
CA ARG A 276 0.23 22.21 -5.60
C ARG A 276 0.15 22.59 -7.07
N ARG A 277 -0.53 21.79 -7.89
CA ARG A 277 -0.72 22.06 -9.32
C ARG A 277 -1.54 23.32 -9.55
N GLY A 278 -2.63 23.52 -8.82
CA GLY A 278 -3.47 24.72 -8.90
C GLY A 278 -2.71 26.01 -8.58
N ARG A 279 -1.87 26.00 -7.54
CA ARG A 279 -0.98 27.12 -7.20
C ARG A 279 0.03 27.47 -8.31
N LEU A 280 0.31 26.53 -9.20
CA LEU A 280 1.22 26.69 -10.34
C LEU A 280 0.47 26.91 -11.67
N GLY A 281 -0.86 27.07 -11.65
CA GLY A 281 -1.68 27.24 -12.84
C GLY A 281 -1.79 25.99 -13.72
N LEU A 282 -1.52 24.81 -13.19
CA LEU A 282 -1.63 23.54 -13.89
C LEU A 282 -3.01 22.90 -13.66
N ALA A 283 -3.54 22.25 -14.68
CA ALA A 283 -4.80 21.51 -14.56
C ALA A 283 -4.72 20.41 -13.50
N SER A 284 -5.82 20.18 -12.79
CA SER A 284 -5.94 19.08 -11.84
C SER A 284 -5.81 17.72 -12.52
N ILE A 285 -5.31 16.74 -11.77
CA ILE A 285 -5.32 15.33 -12.16
C ILE A 285 -6.67 14.74 -11.77
N GLY A 286 -7.22 13.90 -12.62
CA GLY A 286 -8.54 13.31 -12.48
C GLY A 286 -9.52 13.82 -13.53
N THR A 287 -10.71 13.24 -13.55
CA THR A 287 -11.84 13.68 -14.38
C THR A 287 -12.50 14.91 -13.75
N GLY A 288 -13.47 15.54 -14.44
CA GLY A 288 -14.18 16.72 -13.94
C GLY A 288 -14.83 16.59 -12.55
N SER A 289 -14.93 15.36 -12.02
CA SER A 289 -15.34 15.05 -10.64
C SER A 289 -14.15 14.96 -9.66
N GLY A 290 -12.90 15.15 -10.12
CA GLY A 290 -11.70 14.99 -9.29
C GLY A 290 -11.26 13.54 -9.06
N HIS A 291 -11.99 12.56 -9.62
CA HIS A 291 -11.68 11.15 -9.39
C HIS A 291 -10.62 10.60 -10.35
N VAL A 292 -9.74 9.80 -9.80
CA VAL A 292 -8.78 8.99 -10.55
C VAL A 292 -9.34 7.57 -10.68
N PRO A 293 -9.43 6.98 -11.90
CA PRO A 293 -10.18 5.75 -12.14
C PRO A 293 -9.82 4.58 -11.22
N HIS A 294 -8.53 4.34 -10.98
CA HIS A 294 -8.13 3.21 -10.15
C HIS A 294 -8.41 3.40 -8.65
N ILE A 295 -8.43 4.65 -8.15
CA ILE A 295 -8.81 4.95 -6.76
C ILE A 295 -10.29 4.64 -6.58
N ARG A 296 -11.14 5.14 -7.50
CA ARG A 296 -12.58 4.88 -7.49
C ARG A 296 -12.91 3.39 -7.58
N ALA A 297 -12.27 2.67 -8.52
CA ALA A 297 -12.47 1.23 -8.65
C ALA A 297 -12.07 0.46 -7.39
N ALA A 298 -11.00 0.88 -6.69
CA ALA A 298 -10.60 0.28 -5.44
C ALA A 298 -11.60 0.55 -4.29
N ALA A 299 -12.19 1.74 -4.25
CA ALA A 299 -13.26 2.06 -3.30
C ALA A 299 -14.51 1.17 -3.55
N GLU A 300 -14.92 1.00 -4.80
CA GLU A 300 -16.03 0.14 -5.19
C GLU A 300 -15.82 -1.34 -4.81
N LEU A 301 -14.57 -1.80 -4.75
CA LEU A 301 -14.19 -3.12 -4.24
C LEU A 301 -14.14 -3.22 -2.71
N GLY A 302 -14.43 -2.12 -1.99
CA GLY A 302 -14.39 -2.08 -0.53
C GLY A 302 -12.98 -2.19 0.06
N LEU A 303 -11.97 -1.66 -0.66
CA LEU A 303 -10.59 -1.58 -0.17
C LEU A 303 -10.35 -0.35 0.73
N GLY A 304 -11.32 0.56 0.78
CA GLY A 304 -11.31 1.80 1.55
C GLY A 304 -12.31 2.79 0.97
N THR A 305 -12.17 4.08 1.27
CA THR A 305 -13.08 5.14 0.80
C THR A 305 -12.33 6.26 0.09
N ASP A 306 -12.89 6.73 -1.04
CA ASP A 306 -12.48 7.96 -1.74
C ASP A 306 -13.47 9.12 -1.51
N ASP A 307 -14.49 8.89 -0.69
CA ASP A 307 -15.49 9.89 -0.35
C ASP A 307 -15.01 10.73 0.84
N GLN A 308 -14.87 12.03 0.62
CA GLN A 308 -14.37 12.99 1.61
C GLN A 308 -15.23 13.06 2.87
N ASP A 309 -16.53 12.83 2.76
CA ASP A 309 -17.43 12.81 3.91
C ASP A 309 -17.14 11.64 4.86
N TYR A 310 -16.51 10.59 4.37
CA TYR A 310 -16.07 9.40 5.12
C TYR A 310 -14.58 9.34 5.41
N ILE A 311 -13.83 10.41 5.14
CA ILE A 311 -12.43 10.56 5.53
C ILE A 311 -12.35 11.53 6.72
N GLU A 312 -11.71 11.09 7.81
CA GLU A 312 -11.32 11.96 8.91
C GLU A 312 -9.86 12.37 8.70
N LEU A 313 -9.66 13.54 8.11
CA LEU A 313 -8.32 14.11 7.93
C LEU A 313 -7.87 14.81 9.21
N ARG A 314 -6.79 14.34 9.80
CA ARG A 314 -6.12 14.94 10.97
C ARG A 314 -4.82 15.59 10.53
N GLU A 315 -4.85 16.92 10.42
CA GLU A 315 -3.68 17.71 10.00
C GLU A 315 -2.84 18.13 11.20
N MET A 316 -1.52 17.93 11.07
CA MET A 316 -0.50 18.29 12.05
C MET A 316 0.61 19.08 11.34
N ALA A 317 0.55 20.39 11.40
CA ALA A 317 1.55 21.26 10.78
C ALA A 317 2.18 22.20 11.84
N GLU A 318 3.49 22.44 11.71
CA GLU A 318 4.21 23.53 12.34
C GLU A 318 4.74 24.47 11.28
#